data_493acfed783a93d98a595b9fdc635cdf
#
_entry.id   493acfed783a93d98a595b9fdc635cdf
#
_cell.length_a   1.000
_cell.length_b   1.000
_cell.length_c   1.000
_cell.angle_alpha   90.00
_cell.angle_beta   90.00
_cell.angle_gamma   90.00
#
_symmetry.space_group_name_H-M   'P 1'
#
loop_
_entity.id
_entity.type
_entity.pdbx_description
1 polymer ?
#
loop_
_entity_poly.entity_id
_entity_poly.type
_entity_poly.pdbx_seq_one_letter_code
_entity_poly.pdbx_strand_id
1 'polypeptide(L)'
;MNLSRNFTLRELVRSNTAAIRGIDNTPGPEEVRALELLARRVLQPLRDAIGAPLTVTSGYRSPKLNEAVGGATSSQHMKGQAADVTAAGLSSVELLQVVQAAGIPYDQAITYDDLPHLHLSYTESPRGQVLRRVVGEYQEID
;
A
#
# COMPACT_ATOMS: atom_id res chain seq x y z
N MET A 1 7.48 16.24 4.77
CA MET A 1 6.20 16.65 4.12
C MET A 1 5.08 15.73 4.58
N ASN A 2 4.01 16.31 5.07
CA ASN A 2 2.81 15.54 5.42
C ASN A 2 1.93 15.36 4.18
N LEU A 3 1.58 14.11 3.89
CA LEU A 3 0.66 13.80 2.80
C LEU A 3 -0.80 13.85 3.27
N SER A 4 -1.01 13.51 4.54
CA SER A 4 -2.28 13.63 5.24
C SER A 4 -1.98 13.78 6.73
N ARG A 5 -3.02 13.85 7.58
CA ARG A 5 -2.85 14.11 9.01
C ARG A 5 -1.88 13.14 9.70
N ASN A 6 -1.95 11.84 9.37
CA ASN A 6 -1.14 10.80 10.03
C ASN A 6 -0.09 10.16 9.12
N PHE A 7 0.07 10.60 7.88
CA PHE A 7 1.01 9.98 6.93
C PHE A 7 1.95 11.00 6.34
N THR A 8 3.24 10.70 6.40
CA THR A 8 4.30 11.54 5.82
C THR A 8 4.86 10.89 4.56
N LEU A 9 5.45 11.71 3.70
CA LEU A 9 6.15 11.21 2.51
C LEU A 9 7.28 10.25 2.93
N ARG A 10 7.99 10.57 4.01
CA ARG A 10 9.08 9.73 4.51
C ARG A 10 8.61 8.31 4.83
N GLU A 11 7.45 8.15 5.47
CA GLU A 11 6.88 6.84 5.76
C GLU A 11 6.56 6.06 4.50
N LEU A 12 6.06 6.75 3.47
CA LEU A 12 5.63 6.12 2.22
C LEU A 12 6.80 5.79 1.29
N VAL A 13 7.99 6.27 1.59
CA VAL A 13 9.20 6.07 0.76
C VAL A 13 10.25 5.21 1.47
N ARG A 14 10.19 5.11 2.78
CA ARG A 14 11.17 4.38 3.56
C ARG A 14 11.26 2.91 3.16
N SER A 15 12.50 2.41 3.00
CA SER A 15 12.79 1.02 2.69
C SER A 15 14.09 0.60 3.34
N ASN A 16 14.05 -0.43 4.15
CA ASN A 16 15.25 -1.01 4.75
C ASN A 16 16.18 -1.60 3.69
N THR A 17 15.62 -2.26 2.69
CA THR A 17 16.39 -2.83 1.58
C THR A 17 17.13 -1.76 0.81
N ALA A 18 16.45 -0.64 0.50
CA ALA A 18 17.09 0.48 -0.20
C ALA A 18 18.24 1.05 0.63
N ALA A 19 18.04 1.23 1.93
CA ALA A 19 19.08 1.75 2.82
C ALA A 19 20.29 0.81 2.89
N ILE A 20 20.06 -0.49 3.07
CA ILE A 20 21.13 -1.48 3.19
C ILE A 20 21.90 -1.64 1.89
N ARG A 21 21.22 -1.65 0.75
CA ARG A 21 21.84 -1.86 -0.58
C ARG A 21 22.28 -0.59 -1.25
N GLY A 22 22.07 0.58 -0.65
CA GLY A 22 22.43 1.86 -1.24
C GLY A 22 21.63 2.19 -2.50
N ILE A 23 20.35 1.78 -2.56
CA ILE A 23 19.48 2.06 -3.69
C ILE A 23 18.76 3.38 -3.45
N ASP A 24 18.82 4.28 -4.46
CA ASP A 24 18.07 5.53 -4.43
C ASP A 24 16.57 5.23 -4.61
N ASN A 25 15.77 5.57 -3.61
CA ASN A 25 14.32 5.37 -3.62
C ASN A 25 13.58 6.70 -3.61
N THR A 26 14.15 7.74 -4.20
CA THR A 26 13.51 9.07 -4.27
C THR A 26 12.42 9.07 -5.33
N PRO A 27 11.16 9.38 -4.97
CA PRO A 27 10.07 9.46 -5.96
C PRO A 27 10.16 10.74 -6.77
N GLY A 28 9.71 10.69 -8.03
CA GLY A 28 9.51 11.86 -8.84
C GLY A 28 8.22 12.62 -8.49
N PRO A 29 7.97 13.79 -9.11
CA PRO A 29 6.79 14.60 -8.79
C PRO A 29 5.47 13.88 -9.03
N GLU A 30 5.37 13.05 -10.06
CA GLU A 30 4.14 12.30 -10.35
C GLU A 30 3.87 11.25 -9.29
N GLU A 31 4.92 10.55 -8.84
CA GLU A 31 4.82 9.53 -7.81
C GLU A 31 4.47 10.15 -6.46
N VAL A 32 5.03 11.31 -6.13
CA VAL A 32 4.65 12.04 -4.90
C VAL A 32 3.18 12.41 -4.93
N ARG A 33 2.67 12.86 -6.07
CA ARG A 33 1.26 13.22 -6.23
C ARG A 33 0.35 12.01 -6.07
N ALA A 34 0.76 10.86 -6.61
CA ALA A 34 0.03 9.61 -6.45
C ALA A 34 0.02 9.17 -4.98
N LEU A 35 1.16 9.27 -4.29
CA LEU A 35 1.25 8.95 -2.86
C LEU A 35 0.36 9.84 -2.02
N GLU A 36 0.25 11.13 -2.37
CA GLU A 36 -0.64 12.06 -1.67
C GLU A 36 -2.11 11.63 -1.82
N LEU A 37 -2.51 11.25 -3.03
CA LEU A 37 -3.87 10.75 -3.27
C LEU A 37 -4.14 9.46 -2.51
N LEU A 38 -3.19 8.53 -2.53
CA LEU A 38 -3.29 7.27 -1.78
C LEU A 38 -3.48 7.54 -0.28
N ALA A 39 -2.67 8.45 0.27
CA ALA A 39 -2.75 8.79 1.69
C ALA A 39 -4.09 9.42 2.03
N ARG A 40 -4.56 10.37 1.23
CA ARG A 40 -5.80 11.10 1.51
C ARG A 40 -7.07 10.28 1.26
N ARG A 41 -7.08 9.48 0.21
CA ARG A 41 -8.28 8.75 -0.24
C ARG A 41 -8.42 7.39 0.42
N VAL A 42 -7.31 6.76 0.81
CA VAL A 42 -7.30 5.38 1.29
C VAL A 42 -6.71 5.27 2.69
N LEU A 43 -5.45 5.63 2.87
CA LEU A 43 -4.74 5.35 4.12
C LEU A 43 -5.27 6.14 5.31
N GLN A 44 -5.51 7.44 5.15
CA GLN A 44 -6.04 8.26 6.22
C GLN A 44 -7.46 7.84 6.63
N PRO A 45 -8.41 7.64 5.69
CA PRO A 45 -9.72 7.12 6.05
C PRO A 45 -9.67 5.77 6.76
N LEU A 46 -8.77 4.88 6.34
CA LEU A 46 -8.59 3.58 7.00
C LEU A 46 -8.05 3.75 8.42
N ARG A 47 -7.03 4.60 8.58
CA ARG A 47 -6.47 4.94 9.90
C ARG A 47 -7.56 5.48 10.83
N ASP A 48 -8.41 6.36 10.33
CA ASP A 48 -9.49 6.95 11.10
C ASP A 48 -10.55 5.90 11.47
N ALA A 49 -10.89 5.01 10.55
CA ALA A 49 -11.88 3.96 10.79
C ALA A 49 -11.41 2.94 11.83
N ILE A 50 -10.12 2.61 11.83
CA ILE A 50 -9.54 1.70 12.83
C ILE A 50 -9.44 2.37 14.20
N GLY A 51 -9.20 3.68 14.23
CA GLY A 51 -8.97 4.43 15.47
C GLY A 51 -7.65 4.08 16.15
N ALA A 52 -6.69 3.53 15.43
CA ALA A 52 -5.39 3.08 15.96
C ALA A 52 -4.33 3.20 14.86
N PRO A 53 -3.03 3.17 15.21
CA PRO A 53 -1.97 3.31 14.22
C PRO A 53 -2.04 2.30 13.09
N LEU A 54 -1.82 2.78 11.87
CA LEU A 54 -1.70 1.99 10.65
C LEU A 54 -0.27 2.14 10.17
N THR A 55 0.45 1.03 10.07
CA THR A 55 1.87 1.02 9.70
C THR A 55 2.02 0.69 8.22
N VAL A 56 2.78 1.54 7.51
CA VAL A 56 3.16 1.26 6.12
C VAL A 56 4.44 0.43 6.14
N THR A 57 4.36 -0.80 5.65
CA THR A 57 5.52 -1.69 5.58
C THR A 57 6.24 -1.56 4.23
N SER A 58 5.53 -1.17 3.18
CA SER A 58 6.11 -0.89 1.86
C SER A 58 5.21 0.10 1.14
N GLY A 59 5.77 1.21 0.71
CA GLY A 59 5.06 2.20 -0.10
C GLY A 59 5.67 2.30 -1.49
N TYR A 60 6.17 3.49 -1.85
CA TYR A 60 6.83 3.67 -3.13
C TYR A 60 8.08 2.81 -3.26
N ARG A 61 8.27 2.24 -4.44
CA ARG A 61 9.50 1.54 -4.83
C ARG A 61 9.99 2.09 -6.17
N SER A 62 11.24 2.57 -6.19
CA SER A 62 11.90 2.86 -7.46
C SER A 62 11.98 1.57 -8.30
N PRO A 63 12.11 1.66 -9.63
CA PRO A 63 12.25 0.45 -10.45
C PRO A 63 13.38 -0.46 -9.98
N LYS A 64 14.51 0.11 -9.58
CA LYS A 64 15.65 -0.66 -9.09
C LYS A 64 15.36 -1.36 -7.77
N LEU A 65 14.66 -0.68 -6.84
CA LEU A 65 14.25 -1.31 -5.58
C LEU A 65 13.24 -2.41 -5.84
N ASN A 66 12.27 -2.17 -6.72
CA ASN A 66 11.26 -3.16 -7.05
C ASN A 66 11.89 -4.44 -7.59
N GLU A 67 12.89 -4.32 -8.46
CA GLU A 67 13.65 -5.46 -8.96
C GLU A 67 14.38 -6.18 -7.82
N ALA A 68 15.04 -5.44 -6.94
CA ALA A 68 15.81 -6.00 -5.84
C ALA A 68 14.95 -6.81 -4.85
N VAL A 69 13.69 -6.43 -4.66
CA VAL A 69 12.77 -7.15 -3.76
C VAL A 69 11.89 -8.17 -4.49
N GLY A 70 12.09 -8.35 -5.79
CA GLY A 70 11.34 -9.32 -6.58
C GLY A 70 9.89 -8.94 -6.84
N GLY A 71 9.60 -7.64 -6.89
CA GLY A 71 8.25 -7.14 -7.19
C GLY A 71 7.86 -7.38 -8.65
N ALA A 72 6.55 -7.35 -8.92
CA ALA A 72 6.04 -7.50 -10.27
C ALA A 72 6.54 -6.38 -11.17
N THR A 73 6.81 -6.67 -12.44
CA THR A 73 7.35 -5.69 -13.40
C THR A 73 6.39 -4.52 -13.66
N SER A 74 5.11 -4.70 -13.39
CA SER A 74 4.08 -3.66 -13.54
C SER A 74 3.51 -3.23 -12.19
N SER A 75 4.28 -3.34 -11.12
CA SER A 75 3.81 -3.04 -9.76
C SER A 75 3.36 -1.59 -9.60
N GLN A 76 2.19 -1.39 -9.01
CA GLN A 76 1.69 -0.06 -8.68
C GLN A 76 2.54 0.64 -7.60
N HIS A 77 3.35 -0.11 -6.83
CA HIS A 77 4.33 0.49 -5.91
C HIS A 77 5.31 1.42 -6.65
N MET A 78 5.67 1.09 -7.89
CA MET A 78 6.58 1.93 -8.69
C MET A 78 5.94 3.24 -9.15
N LYS A 79 4.64 3.33 -9.15
CA LYS A 79 3.89 4.53 -9.55
C LYS A 79 3.46 5.39 -8.37
N GLY A 80 3.80 4.98 -7.14
CA GLY A 80 3.32 5.64 -5.93
C GLY A 80 1.83 5.39 -5.65
N GLN A 81 1.26 4.37 -6.26
CA GLN A 81 -0.18 4.08 -6.19
C GLN A 81 -0.53 2.98 -5.20
N ALA A 82 0.45 2.37 -4.56
CA ALA A 82 0.21 1.23 -3.68
C ALA A 82 0.99 1.34 -2.37
N ALA A 83 0.40 0.76 -1.33
CA ALA A 83 1.06 0.56 -0.05
C ALA A 83 0.62 -0.77 0.56
N ASP A 84 1.55 -1.40 1.25
CA ASP A 84 1.28 -2.55 2.10
C ASP A 84 1.19 -2.04 3.53
N VAL A 85 0.13 -2.39 4.24
CA VAL A 85 -0.15 -1.84 5.56
C VAL A 85 -0.48 -2.93 6.56
N THR A 86 -0.14 -2.68 7.83
CA THR A 86 -0.49 -3.54 8.95
C THR A 86 -1.09 -2.71 10.08
N ALA A 87 -1.90 -3.34 10.91
CA ALA A 87 -2.38 -2.75 12.15
C ALA A 87 -2.35 -3.81 13.24
N ALA A 88 -1.95 -3.41 14.45
CA ALA A 88 -1.82 -4.34 15.57
C ALA A 88 -3.17 -5.04 15.86
N GLY A 89 -3.13 -6.37 15.94
CA GLY A 89 -4.32 -7.16 16.27
C GLY A 89 -5.27 -7.41 15.10
N LEU A 90 -4.97 -6.93 13.89
CA LEU A 90 -5.82 -7.14 12.71
C LEU A 90 -5.07 -7.90 11.63
N SER A 91 -5.73 -8.90 11.05
CA SER A 91 -5.23 -9.61 9.87
C SER A 91 -5.50 -8.79 8.60
N SER A 92 -4.91 -9.20 7.49
CA SER A 92 -5.19 -8.55 6.20
C SER A 92 -6.67 -8.64 5.82
N VAL A 93 -7.31 -9.76 6.12
CA VAL A 93 -8.74 -9.96 5.86
C VAL A 93 -9.58 -9.02 6.73
N GLU A 94 -9.23 -8.88 8.00
CA GLU A 94 -9.93 -7.97 8.91
C GLU A 94 -9.75 -6.51 8.50
N LEU A 95 -8.55 -6.13 8.06
CA LEU A 95 -8.30 -4.79 7.52
C LEU A 95 -9.16 -4.53 6.28
N LEU A 96 -9.26 -5.50 5.38
CA LEU A 96 -10.11 -5.36 4.18
C LEU A 96 -11.58 -5.19 4.57
N GLN A 97 -12.05 -5.91 5.59
CA GLN A 97 -13.42 -5.75 6.08
C GLN A 97 -13.68 -4.32 6.57
N VAL A 98 -12.71 -3.70 7.25
CA VAL A 98 -12.82 -2.29 7.66
C VAL A 98 -12.89 -1.37 6.46
N VAL A 99 -12.02 -1.59 5.45
CA VAL A 99 -12.02 -0.81 4.21
C VAL A 99 -13.40 -0.85 3.54
N GLN A 100 -13.96 -2.03 3.41
CA GLN A 100 -15.25 -2.23 2.74
C GLN A 100 -16.40 -1.64 3.55
N ALA A 101 -16.42 -1.85 4.88
CA ALA A 101 -17.45 -1.32 5.75
C ALA A 101 -17.44 0.21 5.79
N ALA A 102 -16.28 0.83 5.69
CA ALA A 102 -16.13 2.28 5.69
C ALA A 102 -16.36 2.93 4.31
N GLY A 103 -16.56 2.12 3.26
CA GLY A 103 -16.78 2.62 1.90
C GLY A 103 -15.55 3.28 1.29
N ILE A 104 -14.35 2.87 1.70
CA ILE A 104 -13.09 3.44 1.21
C ILE A 104 -12.82 2.92 -0.20
N PRO A 105 -12.56 3.81 -1.19
CA PRO A 105 -12.28 3.37 -2.55
C PRO A 105 -10.89 2.74 -2.66
N TYR A 106 -10.73 1.78 -3.54
CA TYR A 106 -9.42 1.19 -3.87
C TYR A 106 -9.44 0.66 -5.30
N ASP A 107 -8.26 0.64 -5.92
CA ASP A 107 -8.11 0.01 -7.23
C ASP A 107 -7.97 -1.51 -7.06
N GLN A 108 -7.00 -1.92 -6.24
CA GLN A 108 -6.84 -3.31 -5.83
C GLN A 108 -6.67 -3.41 -4.32
N ALA A 109 -7.23 -4.45 -3.74
CA ALA A 109 -6.97 -4.87 -2.37
C ALA A 109 -6.53 -6.33 -2.42
N ILE A 110 -5.36 -6.64 -1.87
CA ILE A 110 -4.84 -8.00 -1.88
C ILE A 110 -4.64 -8.48 -0.44
N THR A 111 -5.31 -9.57 -0.09
CA THR A 111 -5.10 -10.25 1.18
C THR A 111 -4.09 -11.38 1.00
N TYR A 112 -3.40 -11.74 2.08
CA TYR A 112 -2.38 -12.78 2.07
C TYR A 112 -2.64 -13.78 3.19
N ASP A 113 -2.63 -15.07 2.86
CA ASP A 113 -2.87 -16.12 3.87
C ASP A 113 -1.69 -16.28 4.82
N ASP A 114 -0.48 -15.97 4.36
CA ASP A 114 0.78 -16.20 5.08
C ASP A 114 1.47 -14.92 5.57
N LEU A 115 0.88 -13.75 5.33
CA LEU A 115 1.48 -12.45 5.67
C LEU A 115 0.44 -11.55 6.36
N PRO A 116 0.87 -10.69 7.30
CA PRO A 116 -0.06 -9.85 8.05
C PRO A 116 -0.53 -8.62 7.30
N HIS A 117 0.14 -8.21 6.22
CA HIS A 117 -0.20 -6.95 5.56
C HIS A 117 -1.34 -7.09 4.56
N LEU A 118 -2.07 -6.00 4.38
CA LEU A 118 -3.02 -5.80 3.29
C LEU A 118 -2.35 -4.91 2.25
N HIS A 119 -2.38 -5.33 0.99
CA HIS A 119 -1.97 -4.48 -0.13
C HIS A 119 -3.17 -3.66 -0.58
N LEU A 120 -3.01 -2.34 -0.64
CA LEU A 120 -4.02 -1.40 -1.13
C LEU A 120 -3.43 -0.50 -2.19
N SER A 121 -4.17 -0.30 -3.27
CA SER A 121 -3.78 0.65 -4.30
C SER A 121 -4.93 1.60 -4.63
N TYR A 122 -4.58 2.73 -5.24
CA TYR A 122 -5.56 3.74 -5.64
C TYR A 122 -5.16 4.38 -6.96
N THR A 123 -6.13 4.53 -7.84
CA THR A 123 -6.04 5.33 -9.07
C THR A 123 -7.30 6.21 -9.13
N GLU A 124 -7.31 7.21 -9.98
CA GLU A 124 -8.48 8.07 -10.14
C GLU A 124 -9.70 7.35 -10.70
N SER A 125 -9.49 6.16 -11.29
CA SER A 125 -10.56 5.28 -11.76
C SER A 125 -10.43 3.91 -11.07
N PRO A 126 -10.70 3.82 -9.75
CA PRO A 126 -10.45 2.62 -8.99
C PRO A 126 -11.40 1.49 -9.38
N ARG A 127 -10.84 0.29 -9.59
CA ARG A 127 -11.60 -0.88 -10.07
C ARG A 127 -12.34 -1.61 -8.95
N GLY A 128 -11.94 -1.45 -7.70
CA GLY A 128 -12.51 -2.20 -6.59
C GLY A 128 -12.21 -3.69 -6.64
N GLN A 129 -11.08 -4.08 -7.25
CA GLN A 129 -10.73 -5.48 -7.41
C GLN A 129 -10.13 -6.05 -6.13
N VAL A 130 -10.63 -7.21 -5.69
CA VAL A 130 -10.10 -7.93 -4.53
C VAL A 130 -9.41 -9.19 -4.99
N LEU A 131 -8.17 -9.38 -4.56
CA LEU A 131 -7.40 -10.59 -4.82
C LEU A 131 -6.99 -11.21 -3.48
N ARG A 132 -6.91 -12.54 -3.45
CA ARG A 132 -6.38 -13.28 -2.32
C ARG A 132 -5.17 -14.07 -2.79
N ARG A 133 -4.05 -13.88 -2.12
CA ARG A 133 -2.85 -14.68 -2.39
C ARG A 133 -2.86 -15.92 -1.49
N VAL A 134 -2.94 -17.07 -2.12
CA VAL A 134 -2.85 -18.39 -1.49
C VAL A 134 -1.60 -19.06 -2.03
N VAL A 135 -0.65 -19.36 -1.19
CA VAL A 135 0.63 -20.05 -1.49
C VAL A 135 1.05 -19.95 -2.97
N GLY A 136 1.62 -18.78 -3.37
CA GLY A 136 2.17 -18.60 -4.72
C GLY A 136 1.18 -18.22 -5.81
N GLU A 137 -0.12 -18.12 -5.51
CA GLU A 137 -1.15 -17.79 -6.49
C GLU A 137 -2.01 -16.62 -6.01
N TYR A 138 -2.56 -15.87 -6.99
CA TYR A 138 -3.56 -14.83 -6.73
C TYR A 138 -4.90 -15.33 -7.22
N GLN A 139 -5.95 -15.15 -6.39
CA GLN A 139 -7.32 -15.50 -6.73
C GLN A 139 -8.19 -14.26 -6.63
N GLU A 140 -9.04 -14.01 -7.65
CA GLU A 140 -10.03 -12.96 -7.58
C GLU A 140 -11.19 -13.42 -6.71
N ILE A 141 -11.67 -12.53 -5.83
CA ILE A 141 -12.76 -12.80 -4.91
C ILE A 141 -13.94 -11.88 -5.27
N ASP A 142 -15.09 -12.48 -5.40
CA ASP A 142 -16.34 -11.74 -5.68
C ASP A 142 -16.81 -10.92 -4.48
#